data_2ecdee78ae3d5763ebb9f241225fe4a6
#
_entry.id   2ecdee78ae3d5763ebb9f241225fe4a6
#
_cell.length_a   1.000
_cell.length_b   1.000
_cell.length_c   1.000
_cell.angle_alpha   90.00
_cell.angle_beta   90.00
_cell.angle_gamma   90.00
#
_symmetry.space_group_name_H-M   'P 1'
#
loop_
_entity.id
_entity.type
_entity.pdbx_description
1 polymer ?
#
loop_
_entity_poly.entity_id
_entity_poly.type
_entity_poly.pdbx_seq_one_letter_code
_entity_poly.pdbx_strand_id
1 'polypeptide(L)'
;MRTTTYAHAAVVGLAAAALITAGCSNSKSVDASMPPHPETNVISSPTTPAQPTAVKLIGEGNVEVTLTGPIAAKYSSATEDQKKALGKPLTGDRNAGTRESGVIFQQFQGGAITAKNGAVGTPAYIILGKIREAWNVPRAPDGTPATTGTNGSAGPLGLPTSDVNNVGDLQVSTFEHGKIEFNPTTGRVAVTVNGQAVPSGL
;
A
#
# COMPACT_ATOMS: atom_id res chain seq x y z
N MET A 1 30.75 7.11 43.86
CA MET A 1 29.47 7.47 44.48
C MET A 1 29.10 8.88 44.05
N ARG A 2 28.15 9.02 43.12
CA ARG A 2 27.37 10.25 42.87
C ARG A 2 26.05 9.81 42.23
N THR A 3 25.01 9.81 43.04
CA THR A 3 23.63 9.59 42.70
C THR A 3 23.05 10.89 42.15
N THR A 4 22.49 10.87 40.95
CA THR A 4 21.72 11.99 40.40
C THR A 4 20.27 11.55 40.24
N THR A 5 19.43 12.14 41.09
CA THR A 5 17.97 11.98 41.13
C THR A 5 17.36 12.93 40.11
N TYR A 6 16.51 12.45 39.21
CA TYR A 6 15.70 13.31 38.34
C TYR A 6 14.23 13.25 38.75
N ALA A 7 13.69 14.43 39.00
CA ALA A 7 12.34 14.66 39.47
C ALA A 7 11.30 14.50 38.31
N HIS A 8 10.15 13.94 38.68
CA HIS A 8 8.96 13.85 37.84
C HIS A 8 8.22 15.18 37.83
N ALA A 9 7.91 15.69 36.61
CA ALA A 9 6.93 16.77 36.44
C ALA A 9 5.68 16.18 35.77
N ALA A 10 4.59 16.15 36.50
CA ALA A 10 3.26 15.80 36.01
C ALA A 10 2.61 17.08 35.44
N VAL A 11 2.13 17.03 34.21
CA VAL A 11 1.31 18.08 33.61
C VAL A 11 -0.11 17.53 33.47
N VAL A 12 -1.02 18.14 34.23
CA VAL A 12 -2.48 17.94 34.17
C VAL A 12 -3.01 18.88 33.10
N GLY A 13 -3.61 18.37 32.05
CA GLY A 13 -4.27 19.12 30.98
C GLY A 13 -5.79 18.96 31.03
N LEU A 14 -6.47 20.07 31.15
CA LEU A 14 -7.90 20.29 31.37
C LEU A 14 -8.75 19.93 30.13
N ALA A 15 -9.84 19.18 30.32
CA ALA A 15 -10.86 18.93 29.31
C ALA A 15 -11.88 20.08 29.26
N ALA A 16 -12.15 20.59 28.05
CA ALA A 16 -13.25 21.51 27.79
C ALA A 16 -14.34 20.79 26.99
N ALA A 17 -15.50 20.60 27.59
CA ALA A 17 -16.73 20.11 26.96
C ALA A 17 -17.53 21.29 26.40
N ALA A 18 -17.86 21.27 25.12
CA ALA A 18 -18.79 22.22 24.49
C ALA A 18 -20.14 21.52 24.26
N LEU A 19 -21.16 22.00 24.96
CA LEU A 19 -22.56 21.65 24.81
C LEU A 19 -23.18 22.51 23.70
N ILE A 20 -23.76 21.87 22.67
CA ILE A 20 -24.56 22.55 21.65
C ILE A 20 -26.03 22.28 21.93
N THR A 21 -26.78 23.34 22.23
CA THR A 21 -28.22 23.33 22.52
C THR A 21 -29.03 23.23 21.24
N ALA A 22 -30.01 22.33 21.25
CA ALA A 22 -31.05 22.23 20.22
C ALA A 22 -32.08 23.37 20.40
N GLY A 23 -32.27 24.17 19.36
CA GLY A 23 -33.33 25.16 19.27
C GLY A 23 -34.56 24.59 18.56
N CYS A 24 -35.64 24.35 19.29
CA CYS A 24 -36.97 24.13 18.73
C CYS A 24 -37.63 25.50 18.47
N SER A 25 -38.01 25.77 17.22
CA SER A 25 -39.00 26.82 16.94
C SER A 25 -40.27 26.23 16.37
N ASN A 26 -41.33 26.52 17.11
CA ASN A 26 -42.71 26.20 16.84
C ASN A 26 -43.31 27.27 15.94
N SER A 27 -43.93 26.95 14.83
CA SER A 27 -44.76 27.87 14.06
C SER A 27 -46.00 27.19 13.48
N LYS A 28 -47.08 27.83 13.73
CA LYS A 28 -48.47 27.49 13.57
C LYS A 28 -48.90 27.07 12.15
N SER A 29 -49.90 26.20 12.14
CA SER A 29 -50.79 25.76 11.09
C SER A 29 -51.44 26.90 10.26
N VAL A 30 -51.48 26.67 8.92
CA VAL A 30 -52.61 27.09 8.06
C VAL A 30 -52.91 25.98 7.07
N ASP A 31 -54.17 25.65 7.03
CA ASP A 31 -54.87 24.67 6.24
C ASP A 31 -54.92 25.11 4.75
N ALA A 32 -54.59 24.20 3.83
CA ALA A 32 -55.10 24.21 2.46
C ALA A 32 -54.81 22.87 1.76
N SER A 33 -55.86 22.19 1.45
CA SER A 33 -55.95 20.93 0.72
C SER A 33 -55.23 20.94 -0.63
N MET A 34 -54.28 19.98 -0.82
CA MET A 34 -53.89 19.44 -2.12
C MET A 34 -53.37 18.02 -1.96
N PRO A 35 -53.64 17.08 -2.92
CA PRO A 35 -53.32 15.69 -2.77
C PRO A 35 -51.80 15.43 -2.87
N PRO A 36 -51.26 14.41 -2.18
CA PRO A 36 -49.82 14.14 -2.18
C PRO A 36 -49.41 13.49 -3.50
N HIS A 37 -48.54 14.16 -4.24
CA HIS A 37 -47.67 13.45 -5.20
C HIS A 37 -46.58 12.72 -4.41
N PRO A 38 -46.34 11.41 -4.67
CA PRO A 38 -45.21 10.75 -4.08
C PRO A 38 -43.93 11.22 -4.81
N GLU A 39 -43.26 12.18 -4.23
CA GLU A 39 -41.86 12.49 -4.60
C GLU A 39 -41.01 11.32 -4.11
N THR A 40 -40.73 10.39 -5.01
CA THR A 40 -39.73 9.35 -4.81
C THR A 40 -38.38 10.03 -4.80
N ASN A 41 -37.91 10.39 -3.62
CA ASN A 41 -36.56 10.86 -3.41
C ASN A 41 -35.60 9.69 -3.66
N VAL A 42 -35.22 9.50 -4.92
CA VAL A 42 -34.17 8.51 -5.29
C VAL A 42 -32.88 9.09 -4.81
N ILE A 43 -32.46 8.71 -3.59
CA ILE A 43 -31.10 8.93 -3.13
C ILE A 43 -30.24 8.05 -4.02
N SER A 44 -29.70 8.64 -5.08
CA SER A 44 -28.66 8.00 -5.90
C SER A 44 -27.42 7.89 -5.01
N SER A 45 -27.24 6.73 -4.37
CA SER A 45 -25.98 6.38 -3.76
C SER A 45 -24.89 6.47 -4.85
N PRO A 46 -23.75 7.13 -4.58
CA PRO A 46 -22.65 7.15 -5.53
C PRO A 46 -22.22 5.70 -5.78
N THR A 47 -22.51 5.19 -6.97
CA THR A 47 -22.00 3.89 -7.42
C THR A 47 -20.49 4.04 -7.58
N THR A 48 -19.72 3.63 -6.58
CA THR A 48 -18.27 3.44 -6.73
C THR A 48 -18.08 2.49 -7.91
N PRO A 49 -17.28 2.85 -8.94
CA PRO A 49 -17.02 1.96 -10.06
C PRO A 49 -16.53 0.61 -9.53
N ALA A 50 -17.19 -0.47 -9.93
CA ALA A 50 -16.77 -1.81 -9.54
C ALA A 50 -15.34 -2.04 -10.03
N GLN A 51 -14.43 -2.35 -9.12
CA GLN A 51 -13.05 -2.68 -9.48
C GLN A 51 -13.05 -3.94 -10.35
N PRO A 52 -12.25 -3.95 -11.44
CA PRO A 52 -12.21 -5.12 -12.31
C PRO A 52 -11.73 -6.34 -11.53
N THR A 53 -12.48 -7.43 -11.64
CA THR A 53 -12.15 -8.70 -10.97
C THR A 53 -11.03 -9.45 -11.66
N ALA A 54 -10.79 -9.17 -12.95
CA ALA A 54 -9.72 -9.76 -13.74
C ALA A 54 -9.24 -8.80 -14.84
N VAL A 55 -7.95 -8.88 -15.17
CA VAL A 55 -7.31 -8.16 -16.28
C VAL A 55 -6.46 -9.13 -17.08
N LYS A 56 -6.67 -9.21 -18.38
CA LYS A 56 -5.89 -10.03 -19.29
C LYS A 56 -4.79 -9.22 -19.96
N LEU A 57 -3.58 -9.73 -19.94
CA LEU A 57 -2.38 -9.10 -20.50
C LEU A 57 -1.61 -10.12 -21.35
N ILE A 58 -0.89 -9.63 -22.35
CA ILE A 58 0.10 -10.44 -23.04
C ILE A 58 1.43 -10.33 -22.30
N GLY A 59 1.82 -11.43 -21.69
CA GLY A 59 3.05 -11.56 -20.94
C GLY A 59 4.28 -11.82 -21.80
N GLU A 60 5.36 -12.24 -21.12
CA GLU A 60 6.58 -12.67 -21.76
C GLU A 60 6.33 -13.91 -22.64
N GLY A 61 7.04 -14.04 -23.75
CA GLY A 61 6.83 -15.13 -24.72
C GLY A 61 5.47 -15.14 -25.43
N ASN A 62 4.72 -14.00 -25.41
CA ASN A 62 3.37 -13.85 -25.96
C ASN A 62 2.33 -14.79 -25.32
N VAL A 63 2.52 -15.18 -24.08
CA VAL A 63 1.58 -15.98 -23.29
C VAL A 63 0.56 -15.05 -22.62
N GLU A 64 -0.73 -15.37 -22.68
CA GLU A 64 -1.76 -14.64 -21.97
C GLU A 64 -1.62 -14.87 -20.45
N VAL A 65 -1.56 -13.77 -19.68
CA VAL A 65 -1.55 -13.76 -18.21
C VAL A 65 -2.83 -13.08 -17.74
N THR A 66 -3.56 -13.72 -16.84
CA THR A 66 -4.76 -13.14 -16.23
C THR A 66 -4.44 -12.72 -14.79
N LEU A 67 -4.43 -11.43 -14.54
CA LEU A 67 -4.37 -10.87 -13.18
C LEU A 67 -5.76 -10.99 -12.55
N THR A 68 -5.84 -11.27 -11.26
CA THR A 68 -7.10 -11.40 -10.52
C THR A 68 -7.05 -10.67 -9.18
N GLY A 69 -8.22 -10.41 -8.59
CA GLY A 69 -8.38 -9.84 -7.25
C GLY A 69 -7.60 -8.54 -7.04
N PRO A 70 -6.94 -8.38 -5.88
CA PRO A 70 -6.18 -7.17 -5.54
C PRO A 70 -5.09 -6.80 -6.55
N ILE A 71 -4.44 -7.79 -7.18
CA ILE A 71 -3.43 -7.56 -8.21
C ILE A 71 -4.06 -6.91 -9.45
N ALA A 72 -5.20 -7.44 -9.93
CA ALA A 72 -5.94 -6.86 -11.06
C ALA A 72 -6.44 -5.45 -10.76
N ALA A 73 -7.00 -5.24 -9.56
CA ALA A 73 -7.48 -3.94 -9.11
C ALA A 73 -6.35 -2.90 -9.09
N LYS A 74 -5.17 -3.28 -8.54
CA LYS A 74 -4.00 -2.41 -8.50
C LYS A 74 -3.46 -2.09 -9.88
N TYR A 75 -3.33 -3.09 -10.76
CA TYR A 75 -2.87 -2.87 -12.13
C TYR A 75 -3.80 -1.95 -12.90
N SER A 76 -5.12 -2.11 -12.74
CA SER A 76 -6.13 -1.27 -13.41
C SER A 76 -6.06 0.19 -12.96
N SER A 77 -5.79 0.44 -11.68
CA SER A 77 -5.66 1.78 -11.12
C SER A 77 -4.27 2.39 -11.27
N ALA A 78 -3.29 1.62 -11.76
CA ALA A 78 -1.94 2.10 -11.98
C ALA A 78 -1.89 3.15 -13.09
N THR A 79 -1.01 4.14 -12.95
CA THR A 79 -0.75 5.13 -13.99
C THR A 79 -0.08 4.49 -15.22
N GLU A 80 -0.15 5.15 -16.37
CA GLU A 80 0.51 4.65 -17.58
C GLU A 80 2.04 4.56 -17.39
N ASP A 81 2.64 5.47 -16.63
CA ASP A 81 4.07 5.41 -16.29
C ASP A 81 4.39 4.21 -15.41
N GLN A 82 3.54 3.90 -14.42
CA GLN A 82 3.70 2.70 -13.61
C GLN A 82 3.55 1.42 -14.43
N LYS A 83 2.56 1.34 -15.33
CA LYS A 83 2.38 0.20 -16.23
C LYS A 83 3.56 0.04 -17.17
N LYS A 84 4.07 1.15 -17.74
CA LYS A 84 5.27 1.16 -18.57
C LYS A 84 6.50 0.70 -17.79
N ALA A 85 6.68 1.16 -16.55
CA ALA A 85 7.80 0.76 -15.70
C ALA A 85 7.73 -0.71 -15.27
N LEU A 86 6.51 -1.24 -15.04
CA LEU A 86 6.30 -2.67 -14.79
C LEU A 86 6.71 -3.51 -16.02
N GLY A 87 6.35 -3.07 -17.21
CA GLY A 87 6.53 -3.85 -18.43
C GLY A 87 5.58 -5.04 -18.52
N LYS A 88 5.97 -6.08 -19.28
CA LYS A 88 5.17 -7.30 -19.44
C LYS A 88 5.18 -8.15 -18.16
N PRO A 89 4.05 -8.80 -17.80
CA PRO A 89 4.06 -9.79 -16.74
C PRO A 89 4.92 -10.98 -17.13
N LEU A 90 5.70 -11.47 -16.17
CA LEU A 90 6.49 -12.68 -16.33
C LEU A 90 5.57 -13.91 -16.23
N THR A 91 5.94 -14.97 -16.94
CA THR A 91 5.18 -16.22 -17.01
C THR A 91 5.84 -17.33 -16.21
N GLY A 92 5.09 -18.40 -15.91
CA GLY A 92 5.53 -19.54 -15.13
C GLY A 92 5.27 -19.42 -13.62
N ASP A 93 5.21 -20.55 -12.95
CA ASP A 93 4.71 -20.72 -11.57
C ASP A 93 5.50 -19.95 -10.49
N ARG A 94 6.74 -19.59 -10.79
CA ARG A 94 7.59 -18.81 -9.86
C ARG A 94 7.31 -17.30 -9.93
N ASN A 95 6.60 -16.85 -10.96
CA ASN A 95 6.40 -15.44 -11.26
C ASN A 95 5.04 -14.92 -10.84
N ALA A 96 4.12 -15.79 -10.48
CA ALA A 96 2.80 -15.43 -9.94
C ALA A 96 2.31 -16.51 -8.98
N GLY A 97 1.44 -16.14 -8.06
CA GLY A 97 0.79 -17.10 -7.18
C GLY A 97 0.53 -16.61 -5.77
N THR A 98 0.19 -17.57 -4.91
CA THR A 98 -0.02 -17.37 -3.48
C THR A 98 1.07 -18.12 -2.72
N ARG A 99 1.75 -17.44 -1.81
CA ARG A 99 2.72 -18.05 -0.88
C ARG A 99 1.99 -18.74 0.27
N GLU A 100 2.67 -19.63 0.99
CA GLU A 100 2.13 -20.28 2.21
C GLU A 100 1.64 -19.26 3.25
N SER A 101 2.25 -18.09 3.32
CA SER A 101 1.83 -16.97 4.19
C SER A 101 0.51 -16.30 3.76
N GLY A 102 -0.10 -16.69 2.64
CA GLY A 102 -1.28 -16.07 2.05
C GLY A 102 -0.96 -14.89 1.11
N VAL A 103 0.27 -14.41 1.10
CA VAL A 103 0.72 -13.32 0.22
C VAL A 103 0.56 -13.70 -1.24
N ILE A 104 -0.11 -12.85 -2.00
CA ILE A 104 -0.26 -12.99 -3.45
C ILE A 104 0.65 -12.02 -4.18
N PHE A 105 1.14 -12.42 -5.33
CA PHE A 105 2.03 -11.60 -6.15
C PHE A 105 1.96 -11.95 -7.63
N GLN A 106 2.33 -10.96 -8.45
CA GLN A 106 2.66 -11.11 -9.87
C GLN A 106 3.96 -10.35 -10.15
N GLN A 107 4.93 -11.03 -10.73
CA GLN A 107 6.16 -10.43 -11.19
C GLN A 107 6.01 -9.90 -12.62
N PHE A 108 6.68 -8.79 -12.88
CA PHE A 108 6.78 -8.13 -14.18
C PHE A 108 8.26 -7.92 -14.51
N GLN A 109 8.57 -7.57 -15.76
CA GLN A 109 9.94 -7.32 -16.20
C GLN A 109 10.67 -6.27 -15.35
N GLY A 110 10.00 -5.16 -15.03
CA GLY A 110 10.56 -4.04 -14.26
C GLY A 110 10.18 -4.00 -12.78
N GLY A 111 9.33 -4.94 -12.31
CA GLY A 111 8.84 -4.85 -10.93
C GLY A 111 7.96 -6.02 -10.51
N ALA A 112 7.16 -5.77 -9.47
CA ALA A 112 6.15 -6.70 -8.99
C ALA A 112 4.95 -5.94 -8.42
N ILE A 113 3.78 -6.57 -8.47
CA ILE A 113 2.61 -6.18 -7.68
C ILE A 113 2.41 -7.26 -6.62
N THR A 114 2.21 -6.84 -5.38
CA THR A 114 2.02 -7.77 -4.26
C THR A 114 0.93 -7.26 -3.32
N ALA A 115 0.21 -8.18 -2.70
CA ALA A 115 -0.79 -7.91 -1.68
C ALA A 115 -0.71 -8.96 -0.56
N LYS A 116 -1.14 -8.57 0.65
CA LYS A 116 -1.07 -9.43 1.84
C LYS A 116 -1.89 -10.72 1.69
N ASN A 117 -2.99 -10.65 0.96
CA ASN A 117 -3.84 -11.81 0.64
C ASN A 117 -4.73 -11.52 -0.58
N GLY A 118 -5.53 -12.50 -1.01
CA GLY A 118 -6.43 -12.40 -2.17
C GLY A 118 -7.82 -11.84 -1.88
N ALA A 119 -8.12 -11.40 -0.65
CA ALA A 119 -9.45 -10.90 -0.30
C ALA A 119 -9.76 -9.59 -1.02
N VAL A 120 -11.02 -9.42 -1.40
CA VAL A 120 -11.50 -8.18 -2.05
C VAL A 120 -11.25 -6.99 -1.11
N GLY A 121 -10.72 -5.90 -1.67
CA GLY A 121 -10.38 -4.69 -0.90
C GLY A 121 -9.02 -4.73 -0.20
N THR A 122 -8.29 -5.86 -0.24
CA THR A 122 -6.91 -5.89 0.26
C THR A 122 -6.04 -4.93 -0.57
N PRO A 123 -5.32 -3.99 0.07
CA PRO A 123 -4.38 -3.13 -0.64
C PRO A 123 -3.28 -3.94 -1.34
N ALA A 124 -2.97 -3.56 -2.58
CA ALA A 124 -1.83 -4.09 -3.31
C ALA A 124 -0.90 -2.94 -3.71
N TYR A 125 0.39 -3.23 -3.79
CA TYR A 125 1.43 -2.23 -4.02
C TYR A 125 2.35 -2.63 -5.16
N ILE A 126 2.81 -1.61 -5.91
CA ILE A 126 3.75 -1.74 -7.03
C ILE A 126 5.15 -1.41 -6.53
N ILE A 127 6.06 -2.37 -6.64
CA ILE A 127 7.48 -2.19 -6.31
C ILE A 127 8.31 -2.34 -7.57
N LEU A 128 9.15 -1.36 -7.86
CA LEU A 128 9.87 -1.22 -9.13
C LEU A 128 11.40 -1.18 -8.96
N GLY A 129 12.11 -1.55 -9.97
CA GLY A 129 13.53 -1.28 -10.20
C GLY A 129 14.44 -1.63 -9.01
N LYS A 130 15.34 -0.74 -8.65
CA LYS A 130 16.32 -0.91 -7.58
C LYS A 130 15.71 -1.12 -6.19
N ILE A 131 14.54 -0.55 -5.93
CA ILE A 131 13.81 -0.79 -4.68
C ILE A 131 13.35 -2.24 -4.61
N ARG A 132 12.80 -2.80 -5.72
CA ARG A 132 12.44 -4.21 -5.78
C ARG A 132 13.66 -5.12 -5.63
N GLU A 133 14.77 -4.80 -6.29
CA GLU A 133 16.01 -5.57 -6.16
C GLU A 133 16.47 -5.63 -4.71
N ALA A 134 16.55 -4.48 -4.02
CA ALA A 134 16.96 -4.40 -2.62
C ALA A 134 15.98 -5.10 -1.65
N TRP A 135 14.67 -5.06 -1.94
CA TRP A 135 13.67 -5.81 -1.17
C TRP A 135 13.81 -7.32 -1.33
N ASN A 136 14.25 -7.79 -2.50
CA ASN A 136 14.46 -9.21 -2.77
C ASN A 136 15.80 -9.76 -2.20
N VAL A 137 16.68 -8.92 -1.67
CA VAL A 137 17.91 -9.38 -1.02
C VAL A 137 17.55 -10.20 0.21
N PRO A 138 18.02 -11.45 0.33
CA PRO A 138 17.88 -12.23 1.56
C PRO A 138 18.55 -11.50 2.72
N ARG A 139 17.89 -11.47 3.88
CA ARG A 139 18.39 -10.73 5.06
C ARG A 139 18.26 -11.55 6.33
N ALA A 140 19.23 -11.37 7.22
CA ALA A 140 19.15 -11.84 8.59
C ALA A 140 18.08 -11.04 9.38
N PRO A 141 17.65 -11.50 10.58
CA PRO A 141 16.62 -10.81 11.39
C PRO A 141 16.96 -9.36 11.75
N ASP A 142 18.24 -9.00 11.84
CA ASP A 142 18.72 -7.63 12.10
C ASP A 142 18.69 -6.74 10.83
N GLY A 143 18.29 -7.29 9.69
CA GLY A 143 18.21 -6.59 8.41
C GLY A 143 19.50 -6.62 7.58
N THR A 144 20.59 -7.16 8.07
CA THR A 144 21.82 -7.29 7.27
C THR A 144 21.65 -8.27 6.12
N PRO A 145 22.23 -8.01 4.93
CA PRO A 145 22.20 -8.97 3.83
C PRO A 145 22.81 -10.33 4.22
N ALA A 146 22.07 -11.40 4.00
CA ALA A 146 22.55 -12.74 4.24
C ALA A 146 23.44 -13.19 3.08
N THR A 147 24.51 -13.95 3.38
CA THR A 147 25.42 -14.51 2.37
C THR A 147 24.82 -15.72 1.66
N THR A 148 23.83 -16.36 2.26
CA THR A 148 23.13 -17.52 1.74
C THR A 148 21.66 -17.46 2.10
N GLY A 149 20.80 -18.10 1.34
CA GLY A 149 19.37 -18.18 1.64
C GLY A 149 18.50 -18.07 0.40
N THR A 150 17.21 -18.15 0.63
CA THR A 150 16.17 -17.95 -0.39
C THR A 150 15.75 -16.49 -0.46
N ASN A 151 15.04 -16.13 -1.54
CA ASN A 151 14.51 -14.80 -1.73
C ASN A 151 13.83 -14.25 -0.46
N GLY A 152 14.32 -13.09 0.02
CA GLY A 152 13.91 -12.45 1.25
C GLY A 152 12.72 -11.50 1.13
N SER A 153 11.92 -11.58 0.07
CA SER A 153 10.83 -10.62 -0.22
C SER A 153 9.77 -10.41 0.89
N ALA A 154 9.77 -11.21 1.93
CA ALA A 154 8.98 -10.99 3.14
C ALA A 154 9.85 -11.10 4.40
N GLY A 155 11.15 -10.85 4.24
CA GLY A 155 12.12 -10.89 5.34
C GLY A 155 11.87 -9.78 6.38
N PRO A 156 12.91 -9.31 7.06
CA PRO A 156 12.78 -8.35 8.16
C PRO A 156 12.17 -6.99 7.77
N LEU A 157 12.11 -6.64 6.50
CA LEU A 157 11.36 -5.48 6.01
C LEU A 157 9.84 -5.70 6.03
N GLY A 158 9.40 -6.95 5.90
CA GLY A 158 7.98 -7.27 5.71
C GLY A 158 7.47 -6.93 4.30
N LEU A 159 6.15 -6.79 4.17
CA LEU A 159 5.48 -6.45 2.91
C LEU A 159 5.51 -4.93 2.65
N PRO A 160 5.44 -4.51 1.37
CA PRO A 160 5.27 -3.10 1.04
C PRO A 160 3.97 -2.55 1.63
N THR A 161 4.03 -1.30 2.07
CA THR A 161 2.89 -0.51 2.55
C THR A 161 2.66 0.73 1.71
N SER A 162 3.51 0.98 0.71
CA SER A 162 3.32 2.00 -0.33
C SER A 162 3.82 1.52 -1.68
N ASP A 163 3.32 2.13 -2.74
CA ASP A 163 3.99 2.10 -4.04
C ASP A 163 5.34 2.80 -3.97
N VAL A 164 6.14 2.66 -5.03
CA VAL A 164 7.31 3.53 -5.24
C VAL A 164 6.81 4.93 -5.57
N ASN A 165 7.18 5.90 -4.74
CA ASN A 165 6.82 7.31 -4.87
C ASN A 165 8.09 8.17 -5.00
N ASN A 166 7.99 9.27 -5.74
CA ASN A 166 9.06 10.26 -5.80
C ASN A 166 8.94 11.23 -4.60
N VAL A 167 10.02 11.37 -3.84
CA VAL A 167 10.14 12.31 -2.72
C VAL A 167 11.41 13.13 -2.94
N GLY A 168 11.26 14.32 -3.50
CA GLY A 168 12.39 15.10 -4.02
C GLY A 168 13.13 14.30 -5.11
N ASP A 169 14.43 14.15 -4.98
CA ASP A 169 15.28 13.40 -5.92
C ASP A 169 15.32 11.88 -5.64
N LEU A 170 14.55 11.42 -4.68
CA LEU A 170 14.54 10.02 -4.27
C LEU A 170 13.27 9.30 -4.74
N GLN A 171 13.42 8.05 -5.10
CA GLN A 171 12.34 7.08 -5.16
C GLN A 171 12.27 6.36 -3.82
N VAL A 172 11.09 6.29 -3.22
CA VAL A 172 10.90 5.73 -1.88
C VAL A 172 9.73 4.75 -1.88
N SER A 173 9.90 3.62 -1.21
CA SER A 173 8.80 2.72 -0.84
C SER A 173 8.92 2.38 0.64
N THR A 174 7.78 2.37 1.33
CA THR A 174 7.67 1.94 2.73
C THR A 174 7.24 0.49 2.82
N PHE A 175 7.65 -0.15 3.91
CA PHE A 175 7.40 -1.55 4.23
C PHE A 175 6.90 -1.65 5.67
N GLU A 176 6.37 -2.80 6.07
CA GLU A 176 5.83 -3.03 7.42
C GLU A 176 6.85 -2.67 8.53
N HIS A 177 8.14 -2.90 8.28
CA HIS A 177 9.21 -2.70 9.26
C HIS A 177 10.34 -1.81 8.76
N GLY A 178 10.10 -0.96 7.76
CA GLY A 178 11.13 -0.06 7.27
C GLY A 178 10.83 0.63 5.96
N LYS A 179 11.90 1.05 5.28
CA LYS A 179 11.82 1.70 3.96
C LYS A 179 13.02 1.40 3.11
N ILE A 180 12.86 1.54 1.81
CA ILE A 180 13.95 1.54 0.83
C ILE A 180 13.86 2.86 0.04
N GLU A 181 15.01 3.51 -0.13
CA GLU A 181 15.18 4.76 -0.86
C GLU A 181 16.22 4.54 -1.95
N PHE A 182 15.91 4.99 -3.15
CA PHE A 182 16.82 4.94 -4.29
C PHE A 182 17.00 6.35 -4.85
N ASN A 183 18.25 6.75 -5.03
CA ASN A 183 18.58 8.00 -5.72
C ASN A 183 18.99 7.66 -7.17
N PRO A 184 18.17 7.99 -8.18
CA PRO A 184 18.44 7.65 -9.57
C PRO A 184 19.64 8.41 -10.15
N THR A 185 19.99 9.58 -9.61
CA THR A 185 21.12 10.38 -10.07
C THR A 185 22.46 9.79 -9.62
N THR A 186 22.53 9.29 -8.37
CA THR A 186 23.77 8.75 -7.80
C THR A 186 23.84 7.23 -7.88
N GLY A 187 22.73 6.56 -8.18
CA GLY A 187 22.62 5.10 -8.15
C GLY A 187 22.58 4.51 -6.74
N ARG A 188 22.57 5.34 -5.68
CA ARG A 188 22.64 4.87 -4.30
C ARG A 188 21.28 4.31 -3.84
N VAL A 189 21.33 3.14 -3.20
CA VAL A 189 20.20 2.55 -2.50
C VAL A 189 20.47 2.59 -1.00
N ALA A 190 19.52 3.11 -0.23
CA ALA A 190 19.53 3.09 1.23
C ALA A 190 18.38 2.20 1.73
N VAL A 191 18.67 1.35 2.71
CA VAL A 191 17.70 0.45 3.33
C VAL A 191 17.67 0.71 4.83
N THR A 192 16.46 0.85 5.36
CA THR A 192 16.22 1.02 6.81
C THR A 192 15.31 -0.12 7.27
N VAL A 193 15.71 -0.84 8.30
CA VAL A 193 14.93 -1.92 8.95
C VAL A 193 14.79 -1.59 10.43
N ASN A 194 13.57 -1.55 10.95
CA ASN A 194 13.27 -1.22 12.36
C ASN A 194 13.97 0.07 12.84
N GLY A 195 14.05 1.09 11.95
CA GLY A 195 14.70 2.37 12.24
C GLY A 195 16.23 2.36 12.12
N GLN A 196 16.86 1.22 11.83
CA GLN A 196 18.30 1.09 11.65
C GLN A 196 18.67 1.06 10.17
N ALA A 197 19.69 1.86 9.79
CA ALA A 197 20.27 1.79 8.45
C ALA A 197 21.08 0.49 8.31
N VAL A 198 20.82 -0.26 7.25
CA VAL A 198 21.50 -1.53 6.95
C VAL A 198 22.06 -1.51 5.53
N PRO A 199 23.07 -2.34 5.19
CA PRO A 199 23.59 -2.43 3.82
C PRO A 199 22.48 -2.80 2.83
N SER A 200 22.51 -2.22 1.62
CA SER A 200 21.51 -2.50 0.59
C SER A 200 21.59 -3.95 0.07
N GLY A 201 22.78 -4.51 0.01
CA GLY A 201 23.03 -5.81 -0.60
C GLY A 201 23.10 -5.80 -2.13
N LEU A 202 23.18 -4.58 -2.72
CA LEU A 202 23.30 -4.35 -4.17
C LEU A 202 24.67 -3.80 -4.53
#